data_680ed6f217e1aeb4484a6360577c00b7
#
_entry.id   680ed6f217e1aeb4484a6360577c00b7
#
_cell.length_a   1.000
_cell.length_b   1.000
_cell.length_c   1.000
_cell.angle_alpha   90.00
_cell.angle_beta   90.00
_cell.angle_gamma   90.00
#
_symmetry.space_group_name_H-M   'P 1'
#
loop_
_entity.id
_entity.type
_entity.pdbx_description
1 polymer ?
#
loop_
_entity_poly.entity_id
_entity_poly.type
_entity_poly.pdbx_seq_one_letter_code
_entity_poly.pdbx_strand_id
1 'polypeptide(L)'
;MTREHASPFALRRRSLIRMGATLAAAAPLLHARPGAAASDPKIVEAARKEGSVSLYSSASTGPSNAIAEAFRKKYGIPVTVYRAGSADVATRVQTEEAAGRPQADALIIEEPALTLLQPFLAAYDSPERAPLAPEYKAPDSTLIRMYVSQIGWNTQMVKAEAAPKDWPDLLDPRWKGRFGSLDPHVTATTLAWQVMVGQLYGPDYLAKFGANRPKLYASTNAMSQAIVSGEIEVGITNSFGVIQMAETGAPMAGVTPKHTVLFGGNIAVFAKAPRPNAARLFCDFACSAEGQTVVNVAGATIPTHPGASAPAAGNLAEMSKVHVFSQPDHKRIIADTQKLLAEWEKHVK
;
A
#
# COMPACT_ATOMS: atom_id res chain seq x y z
N MET A 1 -42.98 16.88 -53.94
CA MET A 1 -42.09 16.80 -55.08
C MET A 1 -40.84 16.12 -54.59
N THR A 2 -40.74 14.76 -54.66
CA THR A 2 -40.21 13.94 -55.79
C THR A 2 -38.75 14.27 -56.05
N ARG A 3 -37.74 13.40 -55.93
CA ARG A 3 -37.47 11.98 -56.30
C ARG A 3 -36.06 11.69 -55.77
N GLU A 4 -35.69 10.60 -55.09
CA GLU A 4 -35.29 9.27 -55.60
C GLU A 4 -34.24 9.25 -56.73
N HIS A 5 -33.12 8.57 -56.49
CA HIS A 5 -32.61 7.36 -57.19
C HIS A 5 -31.13 7.19 -56.86
N ALA A 6 -30.69 6.12 -56.25
CA ALA A 6 -30.49 4.75 -56.73
C ALA A 6 -29.05 4.51 -57.29
N SER A 7 -28.43 3.50 -56.67
CA SER A 7 -27.23 2.79 -57.09
C SER A 7 -27.33 2.13 -58.46
N PRO A 8 -26.24 1.80 -59.17
CA PRO A 8 -25.99 0.35 -59.21
C PRO A 8 -24.50 -0.11 -59.30
N PHE A 9 -24.34 -1.32 -58.82
CA PHE A 9 -23.36 -2.35 -59.12
C PHE A 9 -22.74 -2.36 -60.52
N ALA A 10 -21.39 -2.71 -60.60
CA ALA A 10 -20.88 -3.57 -61.68
C ALA A 10 -19.57 -4.27 -61.27
N LEU A 11 -19.64 -5.58 -61.21
CA LEU A 11 -18.56 -6.53 -61.21
C LEU A 11 -17.77 -6.52 -62.49
N ARG A 12 -16.41 -6.60 -62.46
CA ARG A 12 -15.63 -7.24 -63.53
C ARG A 12 -14.57 -8.17 -62.94
N ARG A 13 -14.67 -9.42 -63.38
CA ARG A 13 -13.74 -10.54 -63.17
C ARG A 13 -12.52 -10.45 -64.12
N ARG A 14 -11.48 -11.17 -63.68
CA ARG A 14 -10.33 -11.80 -64.40
C ARG A 14 -9.02 -11.02 -64.33
N SER A 15 -8.01 -11.57 -63.59
CA SER A 15 -7.06 -12.52 -64.18
C SER A 15 -6.22 -13.17 -63.06
N LEU A 16 -6.08 -14.47 -63.18
CA LEU A 16 -5.16 -15.32 -62.39
C LEU A 16 -3.72 -15.07 -62.87
N ILE A 17 -2.81 -14.78 -61.95
CA ILE A 17 -1.38 -15.07 -62.11
C ILE A 17 -0.94 -15.81 -60.85
N ARG A 18 -0.57 -17.08 -61.01
CA ARG A 18 0.09 -17.89 -59.99
C ARG A 18 1.53 -17.39 -59.88
N MET A 19 1.92 -16.98 -58.67
CA MET A 19 3.32 -16.96 -58.28
C MET A 19 3.40 -17.54 -56.86
N GLY A 20 4.08 -18.67 -56.76
CA GLY A 20 4.38 -19.32 -55.49
C GLY A 20 5.27 -18.42 -54.64
N ALA A 21 4.82 -18.11 -53.41
CA ALA A 21 5.65 -17.55 -52.40
C ALA A 21 5.56 -18.50 -51.19
N THR A 22 6.69 -19.11 -50.88
CA THR A 22 6.97 -19.86 -49.67
C THR A 22 6.54 -19.07 -48.45
N LEU A 23 5.50 -19.54 -47.73
CA LEU A 23 5.18 -19.06 -46.39
C LEU A 23 6.28 -19.53 -45.45
N ALA A 24 7.23 -18.66 -45.15
CA ALA A 24 8.01 -18.77 -43.92
C ALA A 24 7.05 -18.46 -42.76
N ALA A 25 6.64 -19.49 -42.05
CA ALA A 25 5.91 -19.35 -40.79
C ALA A 25 6.81 -18.62 -39.80
N ALA A 26 6.62 -17.30 -39.66
CA ALA A 26 7.12 -16.57 -38.50
C ALA A 26 6.34 -17.02 -37.29
N ALA A 27 6.90 -17.98 -36.55
CA ALA A 27 6.43 -18.27 -35.21
C ALA A 27 6.52 -16.99 -34.38
N PRO A 28 5.45 -16.57 -33.67
CA PRO A 28 5.59 -15.49 -32.73
C PRO A 28 6.60 -15.92 -31.67
N LEU A 29 7.73 -15.21 -31.61
CA LEU A 29 8.62 -15.28 -30.44
C LEU A 29 7.77 -14.86 -29.24
N LEU A 30 7.21 -15.86 -28.56
CA LEU A 30 6.75 -15.70 -27.19
C LEU A 30 7.97 -15.17 -26.43
N HIS A 31 8.00 -13.86 -26.17
CA HIS A 31 8.88 -13.30 -25.17
C HIS A 31 8.51 -13.99 -23.87
N ALA A 32 9.30 -15.00 -23.49
CA ALA A 32 9.23 -15.58 -22.18
C ALA A 32 9.38 -14.42 -21.19
N ARG A 33 8.29 -14.06 -20.52
CA ARG A 33 8.37 -13.23 -19.32
C ARG A 33 9.42 -13.91 -18.43
N PRO A 34 10.37 -13.16 -17.84
CA PRO A 34 11.28 -13.73 -16.86
C PRO A 34 10.40 -14.50 -15.86
N GLY A 35 10.53 -15.81 -15.87
CA GLY A 35 9.71 -16.67 -15.02
C GLY A 35 9.92 -16.26 -13.58
N ALA A 36 8.82 -16.12 -12.83
CA ALA A 36 8.89 -16.07 -11.38
C ALA A 36 9.81 -17.25 -10.96
N ALA A 37 10.84 -16.96 -10.17
CA ALA A 37 11.71 -18.01 -9.67
C ALA A 37 10.81 -19.01 -8.92
N ALA A 38 10.79 -20.26 -9.39
CA ALA A 38 9.98 -21.28 -8.73
C ALA A 38 10.60 -21.51 -7.34
N SER A 39 9.79 -21.41 -6.29
CA SER A 39 10.25 -21.70 -4.93
C SER A 39 10.94 -23.07 -4.88
N ASP A 40 12.06 -23.16 -4.16
CA ASP A 40 12.81 -24.42 -4.03
C ASP A 40 11.86 -25.56 -3.63
N PRO A 41 11.78 -26.65 -4.43
CA PRO A 41 10.90 -27.79 -4.13
C PRO A 41 11.11 -28.38 -2.73
N LYS A 42 12.33 -28.30 -2.19
CA LYS A 42 12.65 -28.76 -0.82
C LYS A 42 11.97 -27.91 0.23
N ILE A 43 11.95 -26.57 0.06
CA ILE A 43 11.27 -25.67 0.97
C ILE A 43 9.75 -25.88 0.91
N VAL A 44 9.20 -26.11 -0.28
CA VAL A 44 7.77 -26.40 -0.46
C VAL A 44 7.38 -27.70 0.24
N GLU A 45 8.18 -28.75 0.10
CA GLU A 45 7.91 -30.03 0.76
C GLU A 45 8.01 -29.92 2.29
N ALA A 46 9.05 -29.25 2.81
CA ALA A 46 9.22 -29.02 4.24
C ALA A 46 8.08 -28.18 4.83
N ALA A 47 7.68 -27.10 4.15
CA ALA A 47 6.55 -26.26 4.54
C ALA A 47 5.21 -27.02 4.57
N ARG A 48 4.99 -27.93 3.61
CA ARG A 48 3.80 -28.81 3.61
C ARG A 48 3.78 -29.75 4.79
N LYS A 49 4.94 -30.25 5.23
CA LYS A 49 5.05 -31.10 6.44
C LYS A 49 4.75 -30.31 7.72
N GLU A 50 5.11 -29.01 7.76
CA GLU A 50 4.77 -28.11 8.87
C GLU A 50 3.28 -27.73 8.90
N GLY A 51 2.60 -27.80 7.77
CA GLY A 51 1.16 -27.88 7.60
C GLY A 51 0.37 -26.57 7.67
N SER A 52 0.93 -25.46 8.17
CA SER A 52 0.23 -24.17 8.25
C SER A 52 1.21 -22.99 8.40
N VAL A 53 0.68 -21.76 8.27
CA VAL A 53 1.38 -20.50 8.60
C VAL A 53 0.52 -19.69 9.56
N SER A 54 1.13 -19.13 10.60
CA SER A 54 0.54 -18.09 11.46
C SER A 54 1.08 -16.72 11.05
N LEU A 55 0.25 -15.94 10.38
CA LEU A 55 0.58 -14.59 9.93
C LEU A 55 0.05 -13.56 10.93
N TYR A 56 0.95 -12.73 11.46
CA TYR A 56 0.56 -11.54 12.21
C TYR A 56 0.58 -10.33 11.26
N SER A 57 -0.49 -9.54 11.23
CA SER A 57 -0.63 -8.46 10.25
C SER A 57 -1.28 -7.22 10.82
N SER A 58 -0.68 -6.05 10.53
CA SER A 58 -1.30 -4.75 10.74
C SER A 58 -2.02 -4.22 9.48
N ALA A 59 -1.82 -4.86 8.33
CA ALA A 59 -2.57 -4.54 7.12
C ALA A 59 -4.09 -4.75 7.34
N SER A 60 -4.92 -4.05 6.57
CA SER A 60 -6.38 -4.23 6.63
C SER A 60 -6.79 -5.68 6.37
N THR A 61 -7.99 -6.05 6.78
CA THR A 61 -8.49 -7.44 6.66
C THR A 61 -8.49 -7.94 5.20
N GLY A 62 -8.89 -7.08 4.26
CA GLY A 62 -8.94 -7.42 2.82
C GLY A 62 -7.60 -7.93 2.28
N PRO A 63 -6.53 -7.13 2.26
CA PRO A 63 -5.22 -7.55 1.75
C PRO A 63 -4.60 -8.70 2.55
N SER A 64 -4.79 -8.73 3.89
CA SER A 64 -4.29 -9.84 4.72
C SER A 64 -4.92 -11.17 4.36
N ASN A 65 -6.24 -11.21 4.15
CA ASN A 65 -6.95 -12.41 3.74
C ASN A 65 -6.66 -12.78 2.27
N ALA A 66 -6.52 -11.78 1.39
CA ALA A 66 -6.24 -12.03 -0.02
C ALA A 66 -4.89 -12.74 -0.22
N ILE A 67 -3.83 -12.28 0.44
CA ILE A 67 -2.51 -12.93 0.33
C ILE A 67 -2.50 -14.32 0.98
N ALA A 68 -3.19 -14.48 2.12
CA ALA A 68 -3.34 -15.76 2.79
C ALA A 68 -4.05 -16.79 1.90
N GLU A 69 -5.13 -16.40 1.26
CA GLU A 69 -5.91 -17.27 0.37
C GLU A 69 -5.16 -17.60 -0.92
N ALA A 70 -4.44 -16.63 -1.51
CA ALA A 70 -3.63 -16.88 -2.70
C ALA A 70 -2.48 -17.86 -2.41
N PHE A 71 -1.82 -17.71 -1.26
CA PHE A 71 -0.81 -18.65 -0.80
C PHE A 71 -1.39 -20.05 -0.60
N ARG A 72 -2.54 -20.17 0.08
CA ARG A 72 -3.25 -21.44 0.27
C ARG A 72 -3.60 -22.11 -1.06
N LYS A 73 -4.11 -21.34 -2.04
CA LYS A 73 -4.43 -21.85 -3.38
C LYS A 73 -3.20 -22.38 -4.10
N LYS A 74 -2.07 -21.69 -4.00
CA LYS A 74 -0.84 -22.05 -4.72
C LYS A 74 -0.14 -23.27 -4.11
N TYR A 75 -0.04 -23.36 -2.78
CA TYR A 75 0.80 -24.33 -2.10
C TYR A 75 0.03 -25.41 -1.33
N GLY A 76 -1.28 -25.21 -1.14
CA GLY A 76 -2.13 -26.12 -0.34
C GLY A 76 -1.95 -25.96 1.18
N ILE A 77 -1.23 -24.92 1.64
CA ILE A 77 -0.91 -24.68 3.04
C ILE A 77 -1.82 -23.58 3.58
N PRO A 78 -2.66 -23.83 4.60
CA PRO A 78 -3.52 -22.82 5.21
C PRO A 78 -2.72 -21.76 5.96
N VAL A 79 -3.22 -20.51 5.92
CA VAL A 79 -2.65 -19.38 6.67
C VAL A 79 -3.69 -18.88 7.65
N THR A 80 -3.35 -18.89 8.94
CA THR A 80 -4.16 -18.27 9.99
C THR A 80 -3.68 -16.83 10.18
N VAL A 81 -4.58 -15.87 10.00
CA VAL A 81 -4.26 -14.45 10.13
C VAL A 81 -4.71 -13.93 11.50
N TYR A 82 -3.75 -13.45 12.29
CA TYR A 82 -4.03 -12.55 13.41
C TYR A 82 -3.89 -11.11 12.94
N ARG A 83 -4.99 -10.38 12.91
CA ARG A 83 -5.03 -8.97 12.49
C ARG A 83 -5.33 -8.06 13.66
N ALA A 84 -4.44 -7.07 13.90
CA ALA A 84 -4.64 -6.01 14.89
C ALA A 84 -3.95 -4.71 14.44
N GLY A 85 -4.03 -3.65 15.22
CA GLY A 85 -3.21 -2.45 15.01
C GLY A 85 -1.72 -2.76 15.18
N SER A 86 -0.84 -1.94 14.56
CA SER A 86 0.61 -2.18 14.60
C SER A 86 1.15 -2.25 16.04
N ALA A 87 0.66 -1.38 16.93
CA ALA A 87 1.04 -1.38 18.35
C ALA A 87 0.59 -2.64 19.07
N ASP A 88 -0.63 -3.11 18.82
CA ASP A 88 -1.18 -4.32 19.43
C ASP A 88 -0.45 -5.56 18.95
N VAL A 89 -0.12 -5.63 17.65
CA VAL A 89 0.72 -6.71 17.09
C VAL A 89 2.07 -6.72 17.78
N ALA A 90 2.72 -5.57 17.91
CA ALA A 90 4.03 -5.47 18.57
C ALA A 90 3.96 -5.91 20.04
N THR A 91 2.98 -5.43 20.79
CA THR A 91 2.77 -5.80 22.20
C THR A 91 2.54 -7.32 22.35
N ARG A 92 1.73 -7.90 21.48
CA ARG A 92 1.46 -9.33 21.48
C ARG A 92 2.73 -10.15 21.24
N VAL A 93 3.51 -9.82 20.21
CA VAL A 93 4.78 -10.50 19.92
C VAL A 93 5.73 -10.41 21.10
N GLN A 94 5.93 -9.23 21.68
CA GLN A 94 6.78 -9.02 22.84
C GLN A 94 6.34 -9.87 24.04
N THR A 95 5.03 -9.95 24.28
CA THR A 95 4.44 -10.76 25.35
C THR A 95 4.69 -12.25 25.13
N GLU A 96 4.47 -12.76 23.91
CA GLU A 96 4.70 -14.17 23.55
C GLU A 96 6.18 -14.54 23.65
N GLU A 97 7.08 -13.66 23.21
CA GLU A 97 8.54 -13.85 23.29
C GLU A 97 9.01 -13.84 24.77
N ALA A 98 8.53 -12.91 25.57
CA ALA A 98 8.84 -12.87 27.01
C ALA A 98 8.35 -14.11 27.76
N ALA A 99 7.22 -14.67 27.34
CA ALA A 99 6.69 -15.91 27.89
C ALA A 99 7.39 -17.19 27.34
N GLY A 100 8.32 -17.05 26.40
CA GLY A 100 9.00 -18.19 25.74
C GLY A 100 8.06 -19.03 24.87
N ARG A 101 6.95 -18.47 24.39
CA ARG A 101 5.91 -19.19 23.64
C ARG A 101 5.52 -18.42 22.36
N PRO A 102 6.47 -18.19 21.42
CA PRO A 102 6.18 -17.50 20.16
C PRO A 102 5.16 -18.32 19.36
N GLN A 103 4.16 -17.63 18.78
CA GLN A 103 3.08 -18.24 18.01
C GLN A 103 3.14 -17.84 16.52
N ALA A 104 3.78 -16.73 16.23
CA ALA A 104 3.84 -16.17 14.89
C ALA A 104 4.96 -16.81 14.07
N ASP A 105 4.68 -17.08 12.79
CA ASP A 105 5.65 -17.55 11.81
C ASP A 105 6.16 -16.40 10.94
N ALA A 106 5.24 -15.56 10.47
CA ALA A 106 5.52 -14.43 9.59
C ALA A 106 4.76 -13.18 10.03
N LEU A 107 5.25 -12.04 9.58
CA LEU A 107 4.77 -10.72 9.95
C LEU A 107 4.57 -9.84 8.73
N ILE A 108 3.41 -9.16 8.62
CA ILE A 108 3.24 -8.00 7.72
C ILE A 108 2.90 -6.81 8.59
N ILE A 109 3.82 -5.84 8.67
CA ILE A 109 3.69 -4.70 9.58
C ILE A 109 4.29 -3.42 8.99
N GLU A 110 3.74 -2.29 9.39
CA GLU A 110 4.26 -0.97 9.08
C GLU A 110 5.22 -0.48 10.19
N GLU A 111 6.11 0.45 9.80
CA GLU A 111 6.87 1.25 10.77
C GLU A 111 5.92 2.22 11.54
N PRO A 112 6.22 2.58 12.79
CA PRO A 112 7.46 2.25 13.54
C PRO A 112 7.45 0.90 14.27
N ALA A 113 6.36 0.15 14.24
CA ALA A 113 6.24 -1.09 14.99
C ALA A 113 7.25 -2.17 14.54
N LEU A 114 7.61 -2.22 13.25
CA LEU A 114 8.66 -3.10 12.76
C LEU A 114 9.99 -2.88 13.51
N THR A 115 10.38 -1.62 13.71
CA THR A 115 11.60 -1.26 14.44
C THR A 115 11.62 -1.86 15.86
N LEU A 116 10.47 -1.89 16.54
CA LEU A 116 10.35 -2.49 17.87
C LEU A 116 10.48 -4.02 17.86
N LEU A 117 10.19 -4.65 16.74
CA LEU A 117 10.19 -6.10 16.57
C LEU A 117 11.49 -6.66 15.97
N GLN A 118 12.40 -5.81 15.46
CA GLN A 118 13.68 -6.25 14.86
C GLN A 118 14.43 -7.30 15.69
N PRO A 119 14.53 -7.20 17.05
CA PRO A 119 15.24 -8.21 17.84
C PRO A 119 14.67 -9.63 17.74
N PHE A 120 13.44 -9.80 17.28
CA PHE A 120 12.74 -11.09 17.18
C PHE A 120 12.70 -11.64 15.77
N LEU A 121 13.21 -10.87 14.77
CA LEU A 121 13.14 -11.26 13.37
C LEU A 121 14.38 -12.05 12.94
N ALA A 122 14.19 -12.93 11.97
CA ALA A 122 15.27 -13.66 11.32
C ALA A 122 15.82 -12.88 10.13
N ALA A 123 17.12 -12.88 9.96
CA ALA A 123 17.70 -12.53 8.67
C ALA A 123 17.30 -13.59 7.64
N TYR A 124 16.58 -13.18 6.61
CA TYR A 124 16.16 -14.07 5.52
C TYR A 124 16.24 -13.37 4.17
N ASP A 125 17.09 -13.90 3.30
CA ASP A 125 17.22 -13.38 1.92
C ASP A 125 16.42 -14.26 0.96
N SER A 126 15.15 -13.88 0.77
CA SER A 126 14.26 -14.53 -0.18
C SER A 126 14.80 -14.39 -1.61
N PRO A 127 14.85 -15.46 -2.43
CA PRO A 127 15.24 -15.37 -3.83
C PRO A 127 14.34 -14.44 -4.66
N GLU A 128 13.09 -14.27 -4.24
CA GLU A 128 12.12 -13.37 -4.88
C GLU A 128 12.43 -11.87 -4.67
N ARG A 129 13.38 -11.55 -3.79
CA ARG A 129 13.87 -10.18 -3.57
C ARG A 129 14.82 -9.71 -4.66
N ALA A 130 15.37 -10.61 -5.49
CA ALA A 130 16.38 -10.26 -6.47
C ALA A 130 16.00 -9.07 -7.38
N PRO A 131 14.76 -8.96 -7.90
CA PRO A 131 14.33 -7.85 -8.75
C PRO A 131 14.05 -6.53 -8.00
N LEU A 132 13.97 -6.56 -6.66
CA LEU A 132 13.65 -5.38 -5.86
C LEU A 132 14.83 -4.43 -5.76
N ALA A 133 14.56 -3.13 -5.70
CA ALA A 133 15.58 -2.13 -5.44
C ALA A 133 16.22 -2.32 -4.03
N PRO A 134 17.51 -1.98 -3.86
CA PRO A 134 18.22 -2.19 -2.59
C PRO A 134 17.53 -1.54 -1.38
N GLU A 135 16.96 -0.37 -1.55
CA GLU A 135 16.26 0.39 -0.49
C GLU A 135 15.04 -0.31 0.08
N TYR A 136 14.49 -1.31 -0.61
CA TYR A 136 13.34 -2.11 -0.15
C TYR A 136 13.75 -3.38 0.61
N LYS A 137 15.05 -3.61 0.77
CA LYS A 137 15.64 -4.83 1.32
C LYS A 137 16.43 -4.55 2.59
N ALA A 138 15.85 -4.77 3.76
CA ALA A 138 16.60 -4.88 5.00
C ALA A 138 17.05 -6.33 5.23
N PRO A 139 18.05 -6.59 6.10
CA PRO A 139 18.51 -7.96 6.38
C PRO A 139 17.39 -8.87 6.93
N ASP A 140 16.45 -8.31 7.68
CA ASP A 140 15.40 -8.99 8.45
C ASP A 140 13.99 -8.76 7.92
N SER A 141 13.83 -7.92 6.90
CA SER A 141 12.52 -7.58 6.34
C SER A 141 12.59 -7.14 4.88
N THR A 142 11.44 -7.10 4.23
CA THR A 142 11.29 -6.63 2.86
C THR A 142 10.06 -5.77 2.74
N LEU A 143 10.22 -4.57 2.21
CA LEU A 143 9.11 -3.70 1.88
C LEU A 143 8.36 -4.28 0.67
N ILE A 144 7.08 -4.60 0.84
CA ILE A 144 6.27 -5.24 -0.21
C ILE A 144 5.07 -4.41 -0.66
N ARG A 145 4.73 -3.38 0.08
CA ARG A 145 3.60 -2.49 -0.21
C ARG A 145 3.90 -1.08 0.28
N MET A 146 3.43 -0.08 -0.46
CA MET A 146 3.61 1.33 -0.11
C MET A 146 2.32 2.11 -0.28
N TYR A 147 2.19 3.20 0.46
CA TYR A 147 1.14 4.20 0.33
C TYR A 147 1.65 5.56 0.78
N VAL A 148 0.96 6.61 0.39
CA VAL A 148 1.37 7.98 0.68
C VAL A 148 0.27 8.74 1.42
N SER A 149 0.66 9.75 2.18
CA SER A 149 -0.30 10.74 2.69
C SER A 149 -0.88 11.55 1.54
N GLN A 150 -2.18 11.78 1.57
CA GLN A 150 -2.92 12.55 0.57
C GLN A 150 -3.91 13.51 1.23
N ILE A 151 -4.33 14.49 0.46
CA ILE A 151 -5.51 15.28 0.78
C ILE A 151 -6.67 14.70 -0.02
N GLY A 152 -7.68 14.16 0.68
CA GLY A 152 -8.92 13.68 0.09
C GLY A 152 -10.04 14.69 0.24
N TRP A 153 -11.01 14.70 -0.68
CA TRP A 153 -12.19 15.58 -0.58
C TRP A 153 -13.44 14.92 -1.16
N ASN A 154 -14.61 15.39 -0.70
CA ASN A 154 -15.91 15.00 -1.24
C ASN A 154 -16.17 15.76 -2.55
N THR A 155 -16.30 15.04 -3.66
CA THR A 155 -16.45 15.62 -5.02
C THR A 155 -17.83 16.27 -5.25
N GLN A 156 -18.84 15.98 -4.43
CA GLN A 156 -20.16 16.62 -4.48
C GLN A 156 -20.18 17.95 -3.74
N MET A 157 -19.30 18.14 -2.76
CA MET A 157 -19.25 19.35 -1.92
C MET A 157 -18.16 20.32 -2.37
N VAL A 158 -17.03 19.80 -2.87
CA VAL A 158 -15.86 20.57 -3.28
C VAL A 158 -15.52 20.26 -4.73
N LYS A 159 -15.59 21.26 -5.60
CA LYS A 159 -15.15 21.13 -6.99
C LYS A 159 -13.64 21.00 -7.06
N ALA A 160 -13.13 20.25 -8.06
CA ALA A 160 -11.70 19.97 -8.20
C ALA A 160 -10.81 21.24 -8.25
N GLU A 161 -11.30 22.31 -8.84
CA GLU A 161 -10.59 23.59 -8.96
C GLU A 161 -10.46 24.30 -7.60
N ALA A 162 -11.42 24.07 -6.69
CA ALA A 162 -11.46 24.66 -5.36
C ALA A 162 -10.85 23.76 -4.28
N ALA A 163 -10.56 22.47 -4.62
CA ALA A 163 -9.97 21.53 -3.68
C ALA A 163 -8.53 21.95 -3.32
N PRO A 164 -8.09 21.71 -2.06
CA PRO A 164 -6.71 21.96 -1.67
C PRO A 164 -5.76 21.06 -2.47
N LYS A 165 -4.62 21.63 -2.89
CA LYS A 165 -3.61 20.96 -3.73
C LYS A 165 -2.33 20.67 -2.98
N ASP A 166 -2.06 21.41 -1.91
CA ASP A 166 -0.86 21.24 -1.08
C ASP A 166 -1.20 21.48 0.40
N TRP A 167 -0.31 21.08 1.28
CA TRP A 167 -0.51 21.16 2.73
C TRP A 167 -0.83 22.56 3.23
N PRO A 168 -0.19 23.65 2.74
CA PRO A 168 -0.55 25.03 3.16
C PRO A 168 -1.99 25.43 2.83
N ASP A 169 -2.60 24.81 1.82
CA ASP A 169 -3.99 25.15 1.45
C ASP A 169 -4.99 24.75 2.55
N LEU A 170 -4.62 23.80 3.43
CA LEU A 170 -5.43 23.40 4.59
C LEU A 170 -5.45 24.47 5.69
N LEU A 171 -4.58 25.48 5.62
CA LEU A 171 -4.54 26.59 6.56
C LEU A 171 -5.56 27.69 6.21
N ASP A 172 -6.19 27.64 5.03
CA ASP A 172 -7.22 28.58 4.62
C ASP A 172 -8.41 28.51 5.60
N PRO A 173 -8.85 29.66 6.18
CA PRO A 173 -9.99 29.71 7.11
C PRO A 173 -11.30 29.15 6.55
N ARG A 174 -11.46 29.05 5.23
CA ARG A 174 -12.64 28.43 4.60
C ARG A 174 -12.87 26.99 5.03
N TRP A 175 -11.82 26.28 5.45
CA TRP A 175 -11.91 24.89 5.90
C TRP A 175 -12.25 24.73 7.38
N LYS A 176 -12.37 25.84 8.13
CA LYS A 176 -12.59 25.81 9.57
C LYS A 176 -13.79 24.95 9.98
N GLY A 177 -13.55 23.87 10.73
CA GLY A 177 -14.55 22.91 11.17
C GLY A 177 -15.12 22.00 10.07
N ARG A 178 -14.59 22.07 8.84
CA ARG A 178 -15.07 21.36 7.66
C ARG A 178 -14.09 20.31 7.15
N PHE A 179 -12.99 20.10 7.84
CA PHE A 179 -11.97 19.14 7.48
C PHE A 179 -11.54 18.26 8.65
N GLY A 180 -10.84 17.17 8.34
CA GLY A 180 -10.38 16.20 9.33
C GLY A 180 -8.92 15.78 9.17
N SER A 181 -8.41 15.18 10.23
CA SER A 181 -7.10 14.53 10.30
C SER A 181 -7.20 13.19 11.01
N LEU A 182 -6.23 12.31 10.78
CA LEU A 182 -6.09 11.12 11.61
C LEU A 182 -5.57 11.51 13.00
N ASP A 183 -6.04 10.82 14.03
CA ASP A 183 -5.62 11.06 15.40
C ASP A 183 -4.20 10.48 15.63
N PRO A 184 -3.20 11.30 15.99
CA PRO A 184 -1.83 10.85 16.21
C PRO A 184 -1.68 9.92 17.42
N HIS A 185 -2.63 9.90 18.36
CA HIS A 185 -2.63 8.95 19.47
C HIS A 185 -2.90 7.52 19.02
N VAL A 186 -3.52 7.36 17.84
CA VAL A 186 -3.92 6.06 17.29
C VAL A 186 -3.11 5.70 16.06
N THR A 187 -2.67 6.71 15.27
CA THR A 187 -2.00 6.49 13.99
C THR A 187 -0.66 7.22 13.91
N ALA A 188 0.44 6.47 13.91
CA ALA A 188 1.79 7.02 13.78
C ALA A 188 2.04 7.78 12.45
N THR A 189 1.20 7.58 11.43
CA THR A 189 1.31 8.28 10.16
C THR A 189 1.13 9.79 10.31
N THR A 190 0.29 10.23 11.24
CA THR A 190 0.08 11.65 11.54
C THR A 190 1.31 12.29 12.19
N LEU A 191 2.03 11.56 13.04
CA LEU A 191 3.28 12.05 13.63
C LEU A 191 4.36 12.28 12.56
N ALA A 192 4.49 11.34 11.60
CA ALA A 192 5.41 11.50 10.49
C ALA A 192 5.06 12.70 9.60
N TRP A 193 3.77 12.89 9.31
CA TRP A 193 3.27 14.07 8.60
C TRP A 193 3.55 15.37 9.37
N GLN A 194 3.30 15.39 10.67
CA GLN A 194 3.56 16.55 11.55
C GLN A 194 5.04 16.96 11.50
N VAL A 195 5.95 16.00 11.58
CA VAL A 195 7.41 16.25 11.46
C VAL A 195 7.72 16.85 10.09
N MET A 196 7.20 16.26 9.01
CA MET A 196 7.44 16.73 7.65
C MET A 196 6.96 18.18 7.44
N VAL A 197 5.71 18.49 7.81
CA VAL A 197 5.16 19.85 7.61
C VAL A 197 5.86 20.88 8.49
N GLY A 198 6.27 20.51 9.69
CA GLY A 198 7.06 21.36 10.57
C GLY A 198 8.44 21.71 9.97
N GLN A 199 9.09 20.75 9.31
CA GLN A 199 10.36 20.97 8.61
C GLN A 199 10.20 21.84 7.35
N LEU A 200 9.13 21.65 6.59
CA LEU A 200 8.91 22.35 5.32
C LEU A 200 8.33 23.76 5.49
N TYR A 201 7.40 23.92 6.43
CA TYR A 201 6.61 25.15 6.54
C TYR A 201 6.80 25.89 7.87
N GLY A 202 7.68 25.37 8.72
CA GLY A 202 8.07 25.99 9.99
C GLY A 202 7.20 25.60 11.18
N PRO A 203 7.63 26.04 12.40
CA PRO A 203 7.03 25.61 13.67
C PRO A 203 5.58 26.09 13.86
N ASP A 204 5.20 27.20 13.21
CA ASP A 204 3.85 27.77 13.36
C ASP A 204 2.79 27.01 12.54
N TYR A 205 3.18 26.09 11.67
CA TYR A 205 2.24 25.38 10.81
C TYR A 205 1.16 24.67 11.62
N LEU A 206 1.56 23.93 12.65
CA LEU A 206 0.63 23.14 13.47
C LEU A 206 -0.37 24.04 14.23
N ALA A 207 0.06 25.19 14.72
CA ALA A 207 -0.82 26.16 15.38
C ALA A 207 -1.88 26.72 14.41
N LYS A 208 -1.46 27.08 13.19
CA LYS A 208 -2.36 27.56 12.13
C LYS A 208 -3.33 26.46 11.68
N PHE A 209 -2.84 25.23 11.56
CA PHE A 209 -3.65 24.06 11.23
C PHE A 209 -4.74 23.82 12.30
N GLY A 210 -4.37 23.83 13.58
CA GLY A 210 -5.31 23.64 14.69
C GLY A 210 -6.34 24.77 14.82
N ALA A 211 -5.99 26.02 14.42
CA ALA A 211 -6.94 27.13 14.39
C ALA A 211 -8.15 26.87 13.48
N ASN A 212 -8.01 26.00 12.49
CA ASN A 212 -9.08 25.52 11.61
C ASN A 212 -9.91 24.37 12.20
N ARG A 213 -9.62 23.90 13.43
CA ARG A 213 -10.40 22.92 14.19
C ARG A 213 -10.68 21.63 13.38
N PRO A 214 -9.66 20.84 13.03
CA PRO A 214 -9.87 19.57 12.35
C PRO A 214 -10.66 18.59 13.25
N LYS A 215 -11.56 17.81 12.65
CA LYS A 215 -12.12 16.63 13.32
C LYS A 215 -11.09 15.50 13.28
N LEU A 216 -10.98 14.73 14.37
CA LEU A 216 -10.00 13.65 14.51
C LEU A 216 -10.66 12.28 14.30
N TYR A 217 -10.02 11.43 13.53
CA TYR A 217 -10.48 10.09 13.18
C TYR A 217 -9.45 9.01 13.54
N ALA A 218 -9.93 7.91 14.08
CA ALA A 218 -9.08 6.80 14.53
C ALA A 218 -8.49 5.96 13.38
N SER A 219 -8.97 6.10 12.15
CA SER A 219 -8.48 5.32 11.02
C SER A 219 -8.76 6.00 9.66
N THR A 220 -7.97 5.61 8.64
CA THR A 220 -8.21 6.02 7.25
C THR A 220 -9.62 5.66 6.78
N ASN A 221 -10.13 4.48 7.16
CA ASN A 221 -11.48 4.07 6.77
C ASN A 221 -12.56 4.97 7.38
N ALA A 222 -12.46 5.30 8.67
CA ALA A 222 -13.40 6.20 9.33
C ALA A 222 -13.36 7.60 8.70
N MET A 223 -12.17 8.12 8.41
CA MET A 223 -11.98 9.39 7.71
C MET A 223 -12.59 9.35 6.31
N SER A 224 -12.34 8.31 5.52
CA SER A 224 -12.87 8.18 4.16
C SER A 224 -14.41 8.13 4.17
N GLN A 225 -15.01 7.43 5.13
CA GLN A 225 -16.46 7.40 5.30
C GLN A 225 -17.02 8.79 5.67
N ALA A 226 -16.35 9.53 6.55
CA ALA A 226 -16.75 10.89 6.92
C ALA A 226 -16.68 11.86 5.72
N ILE A 227 -15.68 11.71 4.85
CA ILE A 227 -15.60 12.47 3.60
C ILE A 227 -16.74 12.08 2.66
N VAL A 228 -16.95 10.79 2.42
CA VAL A 228 -17.99 10.29 1.50
C VAL A 228 -19.39 10.68 1.95
N SER A 229 -19.67 10.62 3.26
CA SER A 229 -20.97 11.01 3.82
C SER A 229 -21.21 12.52 3.84
N GLY A 230 -20.18 13.34 3.61
CA GLY A 230 -20.26 14.80 3.72
C GLY A 230 -20.23 15.34 5.16
N GLU A 231 -19.85 14.51 6.14
CA GLU A 231 -19.60 14.97 7.51
C GLU A 231 -18.45 15.97 7.57
N ILE A 232 -17.44 15.76 6.74
CA ILE A 232 -16.35 16.70 6.43
C ILE A 232 -16.19 16.81 4.92
N GLU A 233 -15.67 17.95 4.46
CA GLU A 233 -15.47 18.21 3.03
C GLU A 233 -14.11 17.75 2.54
N VAL A 234 -13.09 17.86 3.41
CA VAL A 234 -11.68 17.59 3.12
C VAL A 234 -11.05 16.83 4.28
N GLY A 235 -10.02 16.03 4.01
CA GLY A 235 -9.29 15.35 5.07
C GLY A 235 -7.86 14.99 4.68
N ILE A 236 -6.96 14.97 5.67
CA ILE A 236 -5.62 14.39 5.53
C ILE A 236 -5.75 12.89 5.71
N THR A 237 -5.66 12.17 4.61
CA THR A 237 -5.87 10.72 4.55
C THR A 237 -4.68 9.99 3.91
N ASN A 238 -4.80 8.71 3.66
CA ASN A 238 -3.83 7.92 2.92
C ASN A 238 -4.38 7.51 1.55
N SER A 239 -3.49 7.36 0.57
CA SER A 239 -3.84 7.07 -0.82
C SER A 239 -4.77 5.87 -0.98
N PHE A 240 -4.58 4.81 -0.20
CA PHE A 240 -5.44 3.62 -0.27
C PHE A 240 -6.90 3.91 0.11
N GLY A 241 -7.16 4.84 1.04
CA GLY A 241 -8.52 5.23 1.41
C GLY A 241 -9.24 5.96 0.27
N VAL A 242 -8.54 6.85 -0.42
CA VAL A 242 -9.06 7.55 -1.60
C VAL A 242 -9.39 6.56 -2.73
N ILE A 243 -8.43 5.68 -3.05
CA ILE A 243 -8.56 4.72 -4.15
C ILE A 243 -9.72 3.75 -3.88
N GLN A 244 -9.80 3.17 -2.68
CA GLN A 244 -10.86 2.23 -2.33
C GLN A 244 -12.25 2.87 -2.44
N MET A 245 -12.41 4.12 -2.02
CA MET A 245 -13.70 4.82 -2.16
C MET A 245 -14.01 5.14 -3.62
N ALA A 246 -13.03 5.64 -4.37
CA ALA A 246 -13.23 5.95 -5.80
C ALA A 246 -13.58 4.71 -6.63
N GLU A 247 -12.98 3.56 -6.36
CA GLU A 247 -13.29 2.29 -7.03
C GLU A 247 -14.74 1.80 -6.80
N THR A 248 -15.35 2.18 -5.67
CA THR A 248 -16.77 1.90 -5.41
C THR A 248 -17.73 2.91 -6.04
N GLY A 249 -17.20 3.93 -6.72
CA GLY A 249 -18.01 5.04 -7.25
C GLY A 249 -18.47 6.05 -6.19
N ALA A 250 -17.91 5.99 -4.97
CA ALA A 250 -18.20 6.95 -3.92
C ALA A 250 -17.67 8.36 -4.28
N PRO A 251 -18.31 9.44 -3.81
CA PRO A 251 -17.94 10.80 -4.17
C PRO A 251 -16.66 11.27 -3.45
N MET A 252 -15.55 10.60 -3.71
CA MET A 252 -14.25 10.92 -3.14
C MET A 252 -13.17 11.02 -4.21
N ALA A 253 -12.39 12.10 -4.16
CA ALA A 253 -11.15 12.25 -4.92
C ALA A 253 -10.01 12.65 -3.99
N GLY A 254 -8.79 12.58 -4.48
CA GLY A 254 -7.62 12.94 -3.70
C GLY A 254 -6.49 13.50 -4.56
N VAL A 255 -5.61 14.23 -3.92
CA VAL A 255 -4.37 14.73 -4.50
C VAL A 255 -3.20 14.35 -3.60
N THR A 256 -2.10 13.95 -4.23
CA THR A 256 -0.82 13.80 -3.54
C THR A 256 -0.08 15.13 -3.62
N PRO A 257 0.17 15.82 -2.49
CA PRO A 257 0.98 17.03 -2.48
C PRO A 257 2.40 16.76 -2.98
N LYS A 258 3.08 17.80 -3.47
CA LYS A 258 4.44 17.67 -4.01
C LYS A 258 5.39 17.01 -3.01
N HIS A 259 5.35 17.45 -1.77
CA HIS A 259 6.07 16.81 -0.66
C HIS A 259 5.06 15.98 0.14
N THR A 260 5.31 14.69 0.28
CA THR A 260 4.42 13.81 1.03
C THR A 260 5.21 12.74 1.79
N VAL A 261 4.58 12.12 2.77
CA VAL A 261 5.18 11.00 3.51
C VAL A 261 4.85 9.70 2.79
N LEU A 262 5.88 8.89 2.56
CA LEU A 262 5.77 7.53 2.05
C LEU A 262 5.81 6.55 3.24
N PHE A 263 4.81 5.69 3.30
CA PHE A 263 4.73 4.62 4.28
C PHE A 263 4.85 3.27 3.60
N GLY A 264 5.31 2.28 4.36
CA GLY A 264 5.47 0.95 3.84
C GLY A 264 5.09 -0.17 4.80
N GLY A 265 4.52 -1.24 4.24
CA GLY A 265 4.29 -2.48 4.94
C GLY A 265 5.34 -3.51 4.55
N ASN A 266 6.00 -4.06 5.56
CA ASN A 266 7.11 -4.98 5.42
C ASN A 266 6.68 -6.40 5.73
N ILE A 267 7.18 -7.39 4.96
CA ILE A 267 7.15 -8.80 5.29
C ILE A 267 8.41 -9.20 6.04
N ALA A 268 8.28 -9.97 7.10
CA ALA A 268 9.38 -10.53 7.86
C ALA A 268 9.06 -11.94 8.35
N VAL A 269 10.11 -12.70 8.72
CA VAL A 269 10.02 -14.03 9.31
C VAL A 269 10.54 -13.96 10.75
N PHE A 270 9.88 -14.63 11.69
CA PHE A 270 10.34 -14.66 13.07
C PHE A 270 11.51 -15.62 13.25
N ALA A 271 12.50 -15.24 14.06
CA ALA A 271 13.69 -16.06 14.36
C ALA A 271 13.32 -17.38 15.06
N LYS A 272 12.26 -17.34 15.90
CA LYS A 272 11.73 -18.50 16.61
C LYS A 272 10.37 -18.94 16.06
N ALA A 273 10.17 -18.78 14.74
CA ALA A 273 8.95 -19.26 14.10
C ALA A 273 8.70 -20.74 14.40
N PRO A 274 7.51 -21.13 14.89
CA PRO A 274 7.16 -22.54 15.10
C PRO A 274 7.22 -23.38 13.84
N ARG A 275 7.04 -22.77 12.67
CA ARG A 275 7.03 -23.39 11.34
C ARG A 275 7.94 -22.65 10.37
N PRO A 276 9.28 -22.78 10.54
CA PRO A 276 10.25 -21.94 9.88
C PRO A 276 10.30 -22.08 8.35
N ASN A 277 10.02 -23.28 7.81
CA ASN A 277 9.99 -23.50 6.37
C ASN A 277 8.71 -22.93 5.74
N ALA A 278 7.57 -23.07 6.40
CA ALA A 278 6.32 -22.49 5.97
C ALA A 278 6.37 -20.94 6.04
N ALA A 279 7.02 -20.39 7.07
CA ALA A 279 7.29 -18.95 7.20
C ALA A 279 8.13 -18.41 6.04
N ARG A 280 9.24 -19.10 5.70
CA ARG A 280 10.12 -18.70 4.60
C ARG A 280 9.41 -18.79 3.25
N LEU A 281 8.68 -19.88 3.00
CA LEU A 281 7.89 -20.04 1.77
C LEU A 281 6.83 -18.96 1.64
N PHE A 282 6.18 -18.57 2.75
CA PHE A 282 5.22 -17.46 2.75
C PHE A 282 5.92 -16.12 2.48
N CYS A 283 7.10 -15.89 3.03
CA CYS A 283 7.91 -14.71 2.76
C CYS A 283 8.33 -14.64 1.28
N ASP A 284 8.77 -15.77 0.69
CA ASP A 284 9.07 -15.85 -0.75
C ASP A 284 7.85 -15.47 -1.58
N PHE A 285 6.70 -16.06 -1.29
CA PHE A 285 5.46 -15.72 -1.98
C PHE A 285 5.10 -14.25 -1.84
N ALA A 286 5.19 -13.68 -0.63
CA ALA A 286 4.87 -12.27 -0.38
C ALA A 286 5.83 -11.30 -1.09
N CYS A 287 7.09 -11.69 -1.29
CA CYS A 287 8.08 -10.91 -2.05
C CYS A 287 7.91 -11.02 -3.56
N SER A 288 7.27 -12.08 -4.07
CA SER A 288 7.12 -12.34 -5.51
C SER A 288 6.19 -11.33 -6.20
N ALA A 289 6.28 -11.23 -7.52
CA ALA A 289 5.37 -10.42 -8.34
C ALA A 289 3.90 -10.80 -8.12
N GLU A 290 3.60 -12.10 -8.01
CA GLU A 290 2.25 -12.61 -7.76
C GLU A 290 1.73 -12.19 -6.38
N GLY A 291 2.49 -12.44 -5.33
CA GLY A 291 2.11 -12.10 -3.95
C GLY A 291 1.95 -10.60 -3.77
N GLN A 292 2.86 -9.81 -4.32
CA GLN A 292 2.74 -8.35 -4.28
C GLN A 292 1.56 -7.83 -5.11
N THR A 293 1.25 -8.44 -6.26
CA THR A 293 0.03 -8.11 -7.02
C THR A 293 -1.20 -8.31 -6.15
N VAL A 294 -1.32 -9.49 -5.52
CA VAL A 294 -2.48 -9.83 -4.69
C VAL A 294 -2.65 -8.86 -3.52
N VAL A 295 -1.60 -8.64 -2.73
CA VAL A 295 -1.72 -7.81 -1.53
C VAL A 295 -1.93 -6.33 -1.87
N ASN A 296 -1.33 -5.84 -2.95
CA ASN A 296 -1.42 -4.42 -3.33
C ASN A 296 -2.73 -4.10 -4.06
N VAL A 297 -3.23 -4.97 -4.92
CA VAL A 297 -4.57 -4.80 -5.54
C VAL A 297 -5.65 -4.83 -4.47
N ALA A 298 -5.64 -5.82 -3.56
CA ALA A 298 -6.63 -5.89 -2.48
C ALA A 298 -6.52 -4.76 -1.45
N GLY A 299 -5.33 -4.16 -1.31
CA GLY A 299 -5.06 -3.07 -0.35
C GLY A 299 -5.09 -1.68 -0.95
N ALA A 300 -5.28 -1.55 -2.27
CA ALA A 300 -5.13 -0.29 -3.00
C ALA A 300 -3.78 0.41 -2.71
N THR A 301 -2.71 -0.37 -2.62
CA THR A 301 -1.35 0.07 -2.29
C THR A 301 -0.40 -0.12 -3.47
N ILE A 302 0.81 0.40 -3.37
CA ILE A 302 1.80 0.43 -4.45
C ILE A 302 2.81 -0.71 -4.21
N PRO A 303 2.99 -1.64 -5.16
CA PRO A 303 3.98 -2.70 -5.03
C PRO A 303 5.41 -2.19 -5.20
N THR A 304 6.37 -2.86 -4.57
CA THR A 304 7.80 -2.62 -4.75
C THR A 304 8.42 -3.49 -5.85
N HIS A 305 7.78 -4.61 -6.18
CA HIS A 305 8.26 -5.54 -7.20
C HIS A 305 7.92 -5.01 -8.61
N PRO A 306 8.92 -4.85 -9.52
CA PRO A 306 8.70 -4.25 -10.83
C PRO A 306 7.77 -5.07 -11.75
N GLY A 307 7.62 -6.37 -11.49
CA GLY A 307 6.71 -7.25 -12.23
C GLY A 307 5.32 -7.37 -11.63
N ALA A 308 5.04 -6.73 -10.49
CA ALA A 308 3.73 -6.76 -9.86
C ALA A 308 2.79 -5.74 -10.51
N SER A 309 1.50 -6.09 -10.60
CA SER A 309 0.48 -5.15 -11.04
C SER A 309 0.16 -4.16 -9.92
N ALA A 310 0.17 -2.88 -10.25
CA ALA A 310 -0.30 -1.83 -9.36
C ALA A 310 -1.82 -1.66 -9.52
N PRO A 311 -2.56 -1.31 -8.46
CA PRO A 311 -3.91 -0.77 -8.60
C PRO A 311 -3.85 0.59 -9.32
N ALA A 312 -5.00 1.23 -9.54
CA ALA A 312 -5.10 2.55 -10.20
C ALA A 312 -4.27 3.68 -9.55
N ALA A 313 -3.67 3.43 -8.38
CA ALA A 313 -2.77 4.34 -7.67
C ALA A 313 -1.51 4.77 -8.46
N GLY A 314 -1.23 4.08 -9.57
CA GLY A 314 -0.08 4.39 -10.39
C GLY A 314 1.20 3.66 -10.01
N ASN A 315 2.23 3.90 -10.80
CA ASN A 315 3.56 3.34 -10.63
C ASN A 315 4.41 4.30 -9.78
N LEU A 316 5.10 3.79 -8.75
CA LEU A 316 5.97 4.60 -7.89
C LEU A 316 7.03 5.37 -8.70
N ALA A 317 7.58 4.77 -9.75
CA ALA A 317 8.56 5.42 -10.62
C ALA A 317 7.97 6.64 -11.35
N GLU A 318 6.71 6.61 -11.73
CA GLU A 318 6.03 7.78 -12.31
C GLU A 318 5.70 8.83 -11.23
N MET A 319 5.25 8.39 -10.06
CA MET A 319 4.98 9.28 -8.93
C MET A 319 6.25 10.02 -8.48
N SER A 320 7.40 9.34 -8.42
CA SER A 320 8.67 9.96 -8.00
C SER A 320 9.20 11.04 -8.95
N LYS A 321 8.67 11.14 -10.18
CA LYS A 321 9.00 12.23 -11.10
C LYS A 321 8.37 13.57 -10.70
N VAL A 322 7.25 13.53 -9.97
CA VAL A 322 6.45 14.72 -9.62
C VAL A 322 6.37 14.96 -8.12
N HIS A 323 6.65 13.94 -7.29
CA HIS A 323 6.53 14.01 -5.83
C HIS A 323 7.88 13.79 -5.15
N VAL A 324 8.10 14.50 -4.05
CA VAL A 324 9.23 14.29 -3.14
C VAL A 324 8.72 13.50 -1.94
N PHE A 325 9.19 12.26 -1.80
CA PHE A 325 8.79 11.39 -0.71
C PHE A 325 9.70 11.60 0.50
N SER A 326 9.10 12.01 1.61
CA SER A 326 9.76 12.01 2.92
C SER A 326 9.69 10.61 3.50
N GLN A 327 10.86 10.01 3.74
CA GLN A 327 10.94 8.80 4.53
C GLN A 327 11.07 9.19 6.00
N PRO A 328 10.14 8.79 6.87
CA PRO A 328 10.22 9.14 8.27
C PRO A 328 11.43 8.48 8.94
N ASP A 329 12.15 9.24 9.75
CA ASP A 329 13.08 8.65 10.73
C ASP A 329 12.26 8.04 11.87
N HIS A 330 11.89 6.77 11.71
CA HIS A 330 11.03 6.06 12.66
C HIS A 330 11.64 5.96 14.05
N LYS A 331 12.97 5.81 14.18
CA LYS A 331 13.65 5.77 15.48
C LYS A 331 13.50 7.10 16.21
N ARG A 332 13.67 8.21 15.49
CA ARG A 332 13.46 9.54 16.02
C ARG A 332 12.00 9.79 16.38
N ILE A 333 11.05 9.39 15.52
CA ILE A 333 9.62 9.53 15.80
C ILE A 333 9.25 8.76 17.08
N ILE A 334 9.74 7.53 17.26
CA ILE A 334 9.53 6.75 18.48
C ILE A 334 10.10 7.50 19.69
N ALA A 335 11.33 7.99 19.61
CA ALA A 335 11.97 8.72 20.70
C ALA A 335 11.26 10.03 21.06
N ASP A 336 10.75 10.75 20.06
CA ASP A 336 10.10 12.05 20.20
C ASP A 336 8.56 11.94 20.36
N THR A 337 7.96 10.74 20.40
CA THR A 337 6.50 10.54 20.39
C THR A 337 5.77 11.40 21.43
N GLN A 338 6.20 11.40 22.67
CA GLN A 338 5.56 12.18 23.73
C GLN A 338 5.61 13.69 23.46
N LYS A 339 6.74 14.18 22.96
CA LYS A 339 6.91 15.57 22.57
C LYS A 339 6.00 15.96 21.42
N LEU A 340 5.92 15.12 20.39
CA LEU A 340 5.06 15.35 19.22
C LEU A 340 3.58 15.34 19.59
N LEU A 341 3.16 14.43 20.46
CA LEU A 341 1.79 14.41 20.98
C LEU A 341 1.48 15.65 21.83
N ALA A 342 2.38 16.07 22.70
CA ALA A 342 2.19 17.29 23.49
C ALA A 342 2.06 18.55 22.61
N GLU A 343 2.87 18.65 21.57
CA GLU A 343 2.76 19.72 20.56
C GLU A 343 1.41 19.67 19.82
N TRP A 344 0.97 18.48 19.43
CA TRP A 344 -0.34 18.27 18.82
C TRP A 344 -1.47 18.72 19.75
N GLU A 345 -1.48 18.24 20.99
CA GLU A 345 -2.50 18.60 21.99
C GLU A 345 -2.57 20.10 22.29
N LYS A 346 -1.42 20.76 22.31
CA LYS A 346 -1.34 22.20 22.51
C LYS A 346 -2.04 23.01 21.42
N HIS A 347 -2.01 22.52 20.19
CA HIS A 347 -2.42 23.31 19.02
C HIS A 347 -3.69 22.80 18.32
N VAL A 348 -4.02 21.51 18.40
CA VAL A 348 -5.04 20.87 17.56
C VAL A 348 -6.28 20.42 18.35
N LYS A 349 -6.32 20.60 19.66
CA LYS A 349 -7.51 20.29 20.47
C LYS A 349 -8.67 21.23 20.26
#